data_fb1db5ce75addf4655d98c7ba5590f4a
#
_entry.id   fb1db5ce75addf4655d98c7ba5590f4a
#
_cell.length_a   1.000
_cell.length_b   1.000
_cell.length_c   1.000
_cell.angle_alpha   90.00
_cell.angle_beta   90.00
_cell.angle_gamma   90.00
#
_symmetry.space_group_name_H-M   'P 1'
#
loop_
_entity.id
_entity.type
_entity.pdbx_description
1 polymer ?
#
loop_
_entity_poly.entity_id
_entity_poly.type
_entity_poly.pdbx_seq_one_letter_code
_entity_poly.pdbx_strand_id
1 'polypeptide(L)'
;LFLLFFNLIFTQEKKIIEIIQAGSFDRNEKTNPGANILKKNDKIRVHLLHDGMNIYSDYALFYKKNNSFKASGNVIVKQGDSIELFSKTLDYNGNDRKIIAKGNVDFYNNDTNLKTNLLYHDRNAKEIFFKEGGIIKDSATTIKSLEGKYFLEFSKYTFNKQVEIENPEYYIQSDKL
;
A
#
# COMPACT_ATOMS: atom_id res chain seq x y z
N LEU A 1 20.21 -15.73 47.38
CA LEU A 1 18.95 -15.40 46.67
C LEU A 1 19.25 -15.25 45.18
N PHE A 2 18.95 -16.31 44.39
CA PHE A 2 19.20 -16.31 42.93
C PHE A 2 17.91 -15.83 42.24
N LEU A 3 17.90 -14.63 41.68
CA LEU A 3 16.78 -14.10 40.87
C LEU A 3 16.90 -14.64 39.45
N LEU A 4 16.05 -15.59 39.09
CA LEU A 4 15.87 -16.06 37.71
C LEU A 4 15.08 -15.02 36.94
N PHE A 5 15.74 -14.29 36.05
CA PHE A 5 15.08 -13.44 35.04
C PHE A 5 14.51 -14.35 33.94
N PHE A 6 13.20 -14.56 33.93
CA PHE A 6 12.49 -15.12 32.80
C PHE A 6 12.40 -14.05 31.68
N ASN A 7 13.27 -14.16 30.68
CA ASN A 7 13.08 -13.43 29.45
C ASN A 7 11.92 -14.08 28.66
N LEU A 8 10.73 -13.47 28.73
CA LEU A 8 9.63 -13.79 27.84
C LEU A 8 10.02 -13.34 26.42
N ILE A 9 10.54 -14.25 25.63
CA ILE A 9 10.74 -14.05 24.19
C ILE A 9 9.34 -14.09 23.56
N PHE A 10 8.76 -12.93 23.32
CA PHE A 10 7.59 -12.82 22.43
C PHE A 10 8.06 -13.10 21.00
N THR A 11 7.95 -14.35 20.57
CA THR A 11 8.03 -14.67 19.13
C THR A 11 6.80 -14.05 18.47
N GLN A 12 7.01 -12.96 17.75
CA GLN A 12 5.96 -12.36 16.92
C GLN A 12 5.64 -13.38 15.82
N GLU A 13 4.45 -13.99 15.87
CA GLU A 13 4.01 -14.93 14.84
C GLU A 13 4.08 -14.24 13.47
N LYS A 14 4.82 -14.86 12.56
CA LYS A 14 4.98 -14.36 11.20
C LYS A 14 3.64 -14.50 10.48
N LYS A 15 2.91 -13.40 10.33
CA LYS A 15 1.66 -13.39 9.58
C LYS A 15 1.94 -13.73 8.11
N ILE A 16 1.13 -14.62 7.56
CA ILE A 16 1.21 -15.06 6.15
C ILE A 16 0.08 -14.44 5.35
N ILE A 17 0.32 -14.25 4.06
CA ILE A 17 -0.72 -13.81 3.12
C ILE A 17 -1.66 -14.99 2.86
N GLU A 18 -2.95 -14.76 3.03
CA GLU A 18 -4.02 -15.74 2.80
C GLU A 18 -4.73 -15.45 1.48
N ILE A 19 -5.05 -16.51 0.74
CA ILE A 19 -5.95 -16.44 -0.42
C ILE A 19 -7.36 -16.69 0.11
N ILE A 20 -8.21 -15.66 0.12
CA ILE A 20 -9.59 -15.78 0.56
C ILE A 20 -10.45 -16.37 -0.56
N GLN A 21 -10.27 -15.85 -1.79
CA GLN A 21 -10.96 -16.35 -2.97
C GLN A 21 -10.26 -15.98 -4.27
N ALA A 22 -10.53 -16.76 -5.31
CA ALA A 22 -10.19 -16.45 -6.70
C ALA A 22 -11.17 -17.18 -7.63
N GLY A 23 -11.40 -16.62 -8.81
CA GLY A 23 -12.25 -17.26 -9.84
C GLY A 23 -11.58 -18.48 -10.47
N SER A 24 -10.23 -18.47 -10.61
CA SER A 24 -9.43 -19.66 -10.94
C SER A 24 -8.09 -19.62 -10.23
N PHE A 25 -7.50 -20.82 -10.10
CA PHE A 25 -6.19 -21.06 -9.50
C PHE A 25 -5.37 -21.95 -10.43
N ASP A 26 -4.29 -21.41 -10.99
CA ASP A 26 -3.43 -22.09 -11.96
C ASP A 26 -1.97 -22.05 -11.49
N ARG A 27 -1.12 -22.87 -12.10
CA ARG A 27 0.32 -22.83 -11.92
C ARG A 27 1.02 -23.09 -13.26
N ASN A 28 1.96 -22.24 -13.63
CA ASN A 28 2.76 -22.41 -14.82
C ASN A 28 4.21 -22.02 -14.54
N GLU A 29 5.05 -23.02 -14.27
CA GLU A 29 6.47 -22.84 -13.93
C GLU A 29 7.31 -22.30 -15.08
N LYS A 30 6.86 -22.44 -16.34
CA LYS A 30 7.60 -21.90 -17.49
C LYS A 30 7.44 -20.40 -17.62
N THR A 31 6.24 -19.87 -17.36
CA THR A 31 5.95 -18.43 -17.55
C THR A 31 6.06 -17.65 -16.23
N ASN A 32 5.72 -18.28 -15.11
CA ASN A 32 5.70 -17.65 -13.78
C ASN A 32 6.29 -18.58 -12.72
N PRO A 33 7.63 -18.77 -12.73
CA PRO A 33 8.30 -19.71 -11.82
C PRO A 33 7.98 -19.40 -10.34
N GLY A 34 7.56 -20.42 -9.60
CA GLY A 34 7.26 -20.33 -8.17
C GLY A 34 5.99 -19.58 -7.80
N ALA A 35 5.23 -19.08 -8.77
CA ALA A 35 3.98 -18.37 -8.54
C ALA A 35 2.75 -19.27 -8.71
N ASN A 36 1.76 -19.08 -7.84
CA ASN A 36 0.39 -19.46 -8.11
C ASN A 36 -0.31 -18.31 -8.84
N ILE A 37 -1.01 -18.64 -9.91
CA ILE A 37 -1.70 -17.68 -10.78
C ILE A 37 -3.15 -17.64 -10.36
N LEU A 38 -3.59 -16.50 -9.88
CA LEU A 38 -4.98 -16.26 -9.46
C LEU A 38 -5.65 -15.33 -10.45
N LYS A 39 -6.85 -15.66 -10.90
CA LYS A 39 -7.64 -14.85 -11.85
C LYS A 39 -9.06 -14.67 -11.35
N LYS A 40 -9.66 -13.54 -11.67
CA LYS A 40 -11.10 -13.34 -11.52
C LYS A 40 -11.88 -14.19 -12.53
N ASN A 41 -13.15 -14.38 -12.25
CA ASN A 41 -14.19 -14.76 -13.22
C ASN A 41 -15.34 -13.74 -13.18
N ASP A 42 -16.46 -14.03 -13.81
CA ASP A 42 -17.60 -13.10 -13.90
C ASP A 42 -18.24 -12.78 -12.53
N LYS A 43 -18.07 -13.64 -11.52
CA LYS A 43 -18.71 -13.52 -10.21
C LYS A 43 -17.74 -13.23 -9.09
N ILE A 44 -16.47 -13.62 -9.21
CA ILE A 44 -15.50 -13.66 -8.11
C ILE A 44 -14.23 -12.95 -8.55
N ARG A 45 -13.83 -11.94 -7.79
CA ARG A 45 -12.52 -11.30 -7.92
C ARG A 45 -11.46 -12.06 -7.10
N VAL A 46 -10.17 -11.85 -7.43
CA VAL A 46 -9.10 -12.27 -6.53
C VAL A 46 -9.20 -11.45 -5.25
N HIS A 47 -9.19 -12.12 -4.10
CA HIS A 47 -9.17 -11.52 -2.78
C HIS A 47 -8.07 -12.16 -1.95
N LEU A 48 -7.10 -11.35 -1.53
CA LEU A 48 -6.03 -11.70 -0.63
C LEU A 48 -6.18 -10.95 0.69
N LEU A 49 -5.77 -11.57 1.79
CA LEU A 49 -5.79 -10.97 3.12
C LEU A 49 -4.41 -11.07 3.76
N HIS A 50 -3.93 -10.00 4.36
CA HIS A 50 -2.73 -10.01 5.19
C HIS A 50 -2.80 -8.95 6.28
N ASP A 51 -2.77 -9.41 7.54
CA ASP A 51 -2.69 -8.54 8.71
C ASP A 51 -3.74 -7.40 8.68
N GLY A 52 -5.01 -7.78 8.50
CA GLY A 52 -6.15 -6.86 8.44
C GLY A 52 -6.26 -6.04 7.15
N MET A 53 -5.35 -6.22 6.20
CA MET A 53 -5.39 -5.57 4.90
C MET A 53 -6.03 -6.51 3.87
N ASN A 54 -7.14 -6.09 3.26
CA ASN A 54 -7.84 -6.77 2.20
C ASN A 54 -7.38 -6.23 0.84
N ILE A 55 -7.03 -7.11 -0.09
CA ILE A 55 -6.56 -6.76 -1.43
C ILE A 55 -7.42 -7.45 -2.47
N TYR A 56 -8.02 -6.67 -3.36
CA TYR A 56 -8.84 -7.16 -4.47
C TYR A 56 -8.17 -6.81 -5.79
N SER A 57 -8.21 -7.74 -6.77
CA SER A 57 -7.69 -7.51 -8.12
C SER A 57 -8.37 -8.39 -9.15
N ASP A 58 -8.07 -8.16 -10.42
CA ASP A 58 -8.53 -9.03 -11.50
C ASP A 58 -7.58 -10.21 -11.71
N TYR A 59 -6.30 -10.02 -11.38
CA TYR A 59 -5.24 -11.00 -11.54
C TYR A 59 -4.20 -10.86 -10.43
N ALA A 60 -3.63 -11.97 -9.94
CA ALA A 60 -2.47 -11.93 -9.05
C ALA A 60 -1.52 -13.10 -9.29
N LEU A 61 -0.23 -12.84 -9.15
CA LEU A 61 0.84 -13.82 -9.00
C LEU A 61 1.20 -13.92 -7.52
N PHE A 62 0.88 -15.04 -6.89
CA PHE A 62 1.12 -15.27 -5.46
C PHE A 62 2.32 -16.19 -5.25
N TYR A 63 3.34 -15.70 -4.56
CA TYR A 63 4.58 -16.39 -4.24
C TYR A 63 4.59 -16.84 -2.77
N LYS A 64 4.03 -18.02 -2.49
CA LYS A 64 3.88 -18.53 -1.11
C LYS A 64 5.21 -18.58 -0.35
N LYS A 65 6.29 -19.04 -1.00
CA LYS A 65 7.62 -19.18 -0.37
C LYS A 65 8.18 -17.83 0.11
N ASN A 66 7.89 -16.77 -0.62
CA ASN A 66 8.40 -15.42 -0.35
C ASN A 66 7.41 -14.57 0.46
N ASN A 67 6.23 -15.13 0.77
CA ASN A 67 5.12 -14.39 1.39
C ASN A 67 4.84 -13.07 0.66
N SER A 68 4.70 -13.12 -0.68
CA SER A 68 4.55 -11.93 -1.50
C SER A 68 3.59 -12.16 -2.67
N PHE A 69 3.09 -11.09 -3.26
CA PHE A 69 2.30 -11.16 -4.49
C PHE A 69 2.48 -9.93 -5.38
N LYS A 70 2.12 -10.10 -6.64
CA LYS A 70 1.95 -9.03 -7.63
C LYS A 70 0.53 -9.06 -8.14
N ALA A 71 -0.23 -8.02 -7.86
CA ALA A 71 -1.62 -7.86 -8.30
C ALA A 71 -1.72 -6.91 -9.49
N SER A 72 -2.68 -7.15 -10.38
CA SER A 72 -2.97 -6.29 -11.52
C SER A 72 -4.43 -6.31 -11.93
N GLY A 73 -4.86 -5.22 -12.57
CA GLY A 73 -6.22 -4.99 -13.01
C GLY A 73 -7.14 -4.57 -11.84
N ASN A 74 -7.56 -3.31 -11.87
CA ASN A 74 -8.51 -2.73 -10.90
C ASN A 74 -8.15 -3.05 -9.44
N VAL A 75 -6.89 -2.85 -9.07
CA VAL A 75 -6.43 -3.18 -7.71
C VAL A 75 -7.08 -2.25 -6.70
N ILE A 76 -7.63 -2.84 -5.63
CA ILE A 76 -8.22 -2.13 -4.50
C ILE A 76 -7.62 -2.71 -3.23
N VAL A 77 -7.09 -1.85 -2.37
CA VAL A 77 -6.64 -2.21 -1.01
C VAL A 77 -7.55 -1.52 -0.01
N LYS A 78 -7.97 -2.26 1.02
CA LYS A 78 -8.74 -1.73 2.15
C LYS A 78 -8.12 -2.17 3.47
N GLN A 79 -7.94 -1.25 4.40
CA GLN A 79 -7.45 -1.55 5.74
C GLN A 79 -8.21 -0.73 6.78
N GLY A 80 -8.94 -1.42 7.66
CA GLY A 80 -9.89 -0.78 8.56
C GLY A 80 -10.95 0.02 7.77
N ASP A 81 -11.48 1.04 8.40
CA ASP A 81 -12.53 1.90 7.82
C ASP A 81 -11.95 3.19 7.19
N SER A 82 -10.65 3.44 7.36
CA SER A 82 -10.03 4.71 6.99
C SER A 82 -9.10 4.65 5.79
N ILE A 83 -8.50 3.49 5.48
CA ILE A 83 -7.51 3.39 4.40
C ILE A 83 -8.10 2.66 3.21
N GLU A 84 -8.11 3.35 2.06
CA GLU A 84 -8.35 2.77 0.75
C GLU A 84 -7.26 3.17 -0.24
N LEU A 85 -6.89 2.25 -1.14
CA LEU A 85 -5.96 2.52 -2.23
C LEU A 85 -6.47 1.86 -3.50
N PHE A 86 -6.45 2.62 -4.58
CA PHE A 86 -6.77 2.16 -5.94
C PHE A 86 -5.53 2.29 -6.82
N SER A 87 -5.28 1.31 -7.70
CA SER A 87 -4.16 1.35 -8.65
C SER A 87 -4.36 0.38 -9.81
N LYS A 88 -3.53 0.50 -10.85
CA LYS A 88 -3.49 -0.50 -11.94
C LYS A 88 -2.75 -1.76 -11.53
N THR A 89 -1.63 -1.61 -10.80
CA THR A 89 -0.80 -2.72 -10.32
C THR A 89 -0.32 -2.46 -8.91
N LEU A 90 -0.04 -3.56 -8.19
CA LEU A 90 0.48 -3.50 -6.83
C LEU A 90 1.42 -4.68 -6.59
N ASP A 91 2.64 -4.38 -6.14
CA ASP A 91 3.60 -5.35 -5.63
C ASP A 91 3.58 -5.28 -4.09
N TYR A 92 3.47 -6.42 -3.41
CA TYR A 92 3.46 -6.51 -1.96
C TYR A 92 4.42 -7.58 -1.45
N ASN A 93 5.22 -7.20 -0.45
CA ASN A 93 6.02 -8.12 0.35
C ASN A 93 5.45 -8.19 1.77
N GLY A 94 4.89 -9.34 2.14
CA GLY A 94 4.28 -9.56 3.46
C GLY A 94 5.29 -9.67 4.60
N ASN A 95 6.55 -10.06 4.31
CA ASN A 95 7.59 -10.12 5.33
C ASN A 95 8.05 -8.73 5.76
N ASP A 96 8.23 -7.83 4.79
CA ASP A 96 8.68 -6.46 5.02
C ASP A 96 7.50 -5.50 5.16
N ARG A 97 6.28 -5.96 4.88
CA ARG A 97 5.02 -5.18 4.88
C ARG A 97 5.09 -3.95 3.98
N LYS A 98 5.76 -4.07 2.83
CA LYS A 98 5.96 -2.98 1.87
C LYS A 98 5.09 -3.14 0.65
N ILE A 99 4.44 -2.06 0.26
CA ILE A 99 3.61 -1.93 -0.92
C ILE A 99 4.30 -1.00 -1.92
N ILE A 100 4.23 -1.37 -3.21
CA ILE A 100 4.52 -0.48 -4.34
C ILE A 100 3.29 -0.50 -5.23
N ALA A 101 2.56 0.61 -5.29
CA ALA A 101 1.39 0.77 -6.14
C ALA A 101 1.72 1.65 -7.34
N LYS A 102 1.27 1.25 -8.55
CA LYS A 102 1.58 1.94 -9.81
C LYS A 102 0.36 2.11 -10.68
N GLY A 103 0.34 3.24 -11.38
CA GLY A 103 -0.63 3.58 -12.42
C GLY A 103 -1.94 4.12 -11.84
N ASN A 104 -2.14 5.43 -11.98
CA ASN A 104 -3.33 6.15 -11.49
C ASN A 104 -3.63 5.80 -10.02
N VAL A 105 -2.60 5.93 -9.16
CA VAL A 105 -2.76 5.64 -7.74
C VAL A 105 -3.62 6.72 -7.10
N ASP A 106 -4.67 6.27 -6.42
CA ASP A 106 -5.58 7.10 -5.63
C ASP A 106 -5.64 6.51 -4.22
N PHE A 107 -5.05 7.20 -3.25
CA PHE A 107 -4.94 6.75 -1.87
C PHE A 107 -5.75 7.66 -0.96
N TYR A 108 -6.55 7.05 -0.11
CA TYR A 108 -7.37 7.71 0.90
C TYR A 108 -6.95 7.30 2.30
N ASN A 109 -6.89 8.25 3.20
CA ASN A 109 -6.81 8.05 4.63
C ASN A 109 -7.76 9.05 5.31
N ASN A 110 -8.92 8.56 5.74
CA ASN A 110 -10.05 9.42 6.14
C ASN A 110 -10.35 10.49 5.07
N ASP A 111 -10.31 11.78 5.44
CA ASP A 111 -10.60 12.90 4.55
C ASP A 111 -9.42 13.30 3.65
N THR A 112 -8.25 12.71 3.85
CA THR A 112 -7.06 12.98 3.04
C THR A 112 -7.04 12.09 1.79
N ASN A 113 -6.85 12.71 0.63
CA ASN A 113 -6.68 12.03 -0.65
C ASN A 113 -5.32 12.37 -1.27
N LEU A 114 -4.54 11.35 -1.61
CA LEU A 114 -3.27 11.47 -2.36
C LEU A 114 -3.42 10.83 -3.73
N LYS A 115 -3.17 11.59 -4.79
CA LYS A 115 -3.08 11.12 -6.17
C LYS A 115 -1.64 11.17 -6.67
N THR A 116 -1.15 10.07 -7.22
CA THR A 116 0.18 9.95 -7.82
C THR A 116 0.20 8.83 -8.86
N ASN A 117 1.28 8.69 -9.62
CA ASN A 117 1.44 7.55 -10.52
C ASN A 117 2.24 6.40 -9.89
N LEU A 118 3.04 6.70 -8.87
CA LEU A 118 3.88 5.72 -8.16
C LEU A 118 3.89 6.05 -6.66
N LEU A 119 3.39 5.10 -5.86
CA LEU A 119 3.30 5.21 -4.41
C LEU A 119 4.03 4.05 -3.74
N TYR A 120 4.80 4.40 -2.72
CA TYR A 120 5.44 3.46 -1.81
C TYR A 120 4.79 3.58 -0.43
N HIS A 121 4.44 2.45 0.19
CA HIS A 121 3.90 2.41 1.54
C HIS A 121 4.66 1.39 2.38
N ASP A 122 5.37 1.87 3.40
CA ASP A 122 5.97 1.04 4.44
C ASP A 122 4.99 0.97 5.62
N ARG A 123 4.30 -0.18 5.77
CA ARG A 123 3.31 -0.38 6.82
C ARG A 123 3.93 -0.53 8.21
N ASN A 124 5.20 -0.94 8.31
CA ASN A 124 5.91 -1.01 9.59
C ASN A 124 6.27 0.38 10.08
N ALA A 125 6.79 1.22 9.19
CA ALA A 125 7.11 2.61 9.50
C ALA A 125 5.86 3.51 9.53
N LYS A 126 4.69 3.03 9.06
CA LYS A 126 3.46 3.82 8.85
C LYS A 126 3.71 5.05 7.98
N GLU A 127 4.50 4.88 6.92
CA GLU A 127 4.93 5.93 6.02
C GLU A 127 4.51 5.65 4.58
N ILE A 128 4.05 6.70 3.93
CA ILE A 128 3.76 6.70 2.50
C ILE A 128 4.64 7.75 1.83
N PHE A 129 5.19 7.45 0.66
CA PHE A 129 5.94 8.42 -0.11
C PHE A 129 5.79 8.25 -1.62
N PHE A 130 6.00 9.35 -2.34
CA PHE A 130 6.04 9.42 -3.79
C PHE A 130 7.24 10.28 -4.25
N LYS A 131 7.73 10.04 -5.48
CA LYS A 131 8.92 10.70 -6.03
C LYS A 131 8.75 11.21 -7.47
N GLU A 132 7.59 11.00 -8.06
CA GLU A 132 7.30 11.30 -9.47
C GLU A 132 6.09 12.23 -9.61
N GLY A 133 5.92 13.12 -8.63
CA GLY A 133 4.79 14.02 -8.54
C GLY A 133 3.59 13.42 -7.79
N GLY A 134 2.95 14.28 -7.01
CA GLY A 134 1.74 13.93 -6.26
C GLY A 134 0.90 15.15 -5.94
N ILE A 135 -0.38 14.92 -5.76
CA ILE A 135 -1.36 15.91 -5.35
C ILE A 135 -2.04 15.36 -4.10
N ILE A 136 -1.94 16.10 -3.01
CA ILE A 136 -2.66 15.80 -1.77
C ILE A 136 -3.78 16.81 -1.62
N LYS A 137 -4.97 16.31 -1.31
CA LYS A 137 -6.13 17.13 -0.92
C LYS A 137 -6.55 16.76 0.49
N ASP A 138 -6.71 17.77 1.32
CA ASP A 138 -7.16 17.65 2.68
C ASP A 138 -8.08 18.83 3.01
N SER A 139 -9.35 18.55 3.32
CA SER A 139 -10.37 19.59 3.57
C SER A 139 -10.36 20.68 2.49
N ALA A 140 -9.88 21.88 2.83
CA ALA A 140 -9.82 23.04 1.93
C ALA A 140 -8.46 23.22 1.25
N THR A 141 -7.47 22.39 1.57
CA THR A 141 -6.07 22.58 1.12
C THR A 141 -5.71 21.59 0.01
N THR A 142 -5.09 22.09 -1.04
CA THR A 142 -4.47 21.27 -2.09
C THR A 142 -2.97 21.50 -2.07
N ILE A 143 -2.19 20.41 -2.01
CA ILE A 143 -0.73 20.44 -2.01
C ILE A 143 -0.24 19.67 -3.22
N LYS A 144 0.66 20.27 -4.02
CA LYS A 144 1.34 19.64 -5.15
C LYS A 144 2.84 19.65 -4.87
N SER A 145 3.54 18.58 -5.23
CA SER A 145 5.01 18.51 -5.17
C SER A 145 5.55 17.39 -6.05
N LEU A 146 6.84 17.42 -6.40
CA LEU A 146 7.49 16.29 -7.07
C LEU A 146 7.77 15.14 -6.12
N GLU A 147 8.12 15.43 -4.87
CA GLU A 147 8.40 14.43 -3.85
C GLU A 147 7.62 14.76 -2.58
N GLY A 148 7.02 13.75 -1.98
CA GLY A 148 6.32 13.91 -0.72
C GLY A 148 6.37 12.66 0.13
N LYS A 149 6.31 12.85 1.44
CA LYS A 149 6.23 11.82 2.46
C LYS A 149 5.11 12.16 3.44
N TYR A 150 4.28 11.16 3.73
CA TYR A 150 3.21 11.25 4.70
C TYR A 150 3.43 10.24 5.83
N PHE A 151 3.50 10.75 7.06
CA PHE A 151 3.63 9.98 8.28
C PHE A 151 2.24 9.76 8.87
N LEU A 152 1.66 8.58 8.62
CA LEU A 152 0.27 8.26 8.96
C LEU A 152 -0.05 8.41 10.45
N GLU A 153 0.91 8.07 11.33
CA GLU A 153 0.72 8.11 12.78
C GLU A 153 0.60 9.54 13.33
N PHE A 154 1.27 10.50 12.69
CA PHE A 154 1.34 11.87 13.17
C PHE A 154 0.53 12.84 12.31
N SER A 155 -0.14 12.37 11.27
CA SER A 155 -0.81 13.20 10.25
C SER A 155 0.12 14.31 9.73
N LYS A 156 1.42 14.01 9.60
CA LYS A 156 2.46 14.95 9.20
C LYS A 156 2.94 14.67 7.78
N TYR A 157 3.19 15.75 7.05
CA TYR A 157 3.73 15.70 5.70
C TYR A 157 5.11 16.37 5.63
N THR A 158 5.93 15.92 4.70
CA THR A 158 7.11 16.65 4.22
C THR A 158 7.11 16.64 2.70
N PHE A 159 7.46 17.77 2.10
CA PHE A 159 7.45 17.94 0.65
C PHE A 159 8.78 18.51 0.18
N ASN A 160 9.23 18.08 -1.00
CA ASN A 160 10.42 18.57 -1.65
C ASN A 160 10.18 18.76 -3.15
N LYS A 161 10.81 19.78 -3.71
CA LYS A 161 10.81 20.14 -5.12
C LYS A 161 9.43 20.59 -5.63
N GLN A 162 9.39 21.83 -6.08
CA GLN A 162 8.21 22.44 -6.68
C GLN A 162 6.95 22.28 -5.80
N VAL A 163 7.07 22.66 -4.54
CA VAL A 163 5.95 22.59 -3.61
C VAL A 163 5.03 23.77 -3.83
N GLU A 164 3.76 23.49 -4.08
CA GLU A 164 2.67 24.46 -4.18
C GLU A 164 1.58 24.07 -3.19
N ILE A 165 1.20 25.03 -2.33
CA ILE A 165 0.06 24.87 -1.41
C ILE A 165 -0.97 25.91 -1.75
N GLU A 166 -2.17 25.47 -2.03
CA GLU A 166 -3.33 26.28 -2.35
C GLU A 166 -4.42 26.04 -1.30
N ASN A 167 -4.82 27.12 -0.65
CA ASN A 167 -5.89 27.19 0.33
C ASN A 167 -6.68 28.47 0.08
N PRO A 168 -7.98 28.58 0.39
CA PRO A 168 -8.76 29.80 0.18
C PRO A 168 -8.16 31.07 0.80
N GLU A 169 -7.36 30.95 1.85
CA GLU A 169 -6.80 32.08 2.58
C GLU A 169 -5.35 32.40 2.18
N TYR A 170 -4.62 31.46 1.54
CA TYR A 170 -3.20 31.63 1.20
C TYR A 170 -2.76 30.75 0.04
N TYR A 171 -1.67 31.19 -0.61
CA TYR A 171 -0.92 30.43 -1.59
C TYR A 171 0.55 30.44 -1.24
N ILE A 172 1.19 29.28 -1.21
CA ILE A 172 2.61 29.13 -0.87
C ILE A 172 3.32 28.38 -2.00
N GLN A 173 4.48 28.89 -2.39
CA GLN A 173 5.45 28.17 -3.23
C GLN A 173 6.77 28.02 -2.49
N SER A 174 7.39 26.84 -2.55
CA SER A 174 8.67 26.54 -1.92
C SER A 174 9.32 25.33 -2.60
N ASP A 175 10.63 25.19 -2.41
CA ASP A 175 11.32 23.96 -2.81
C ASP A 175 11.30 22.89 -1.71
N LYS A 176 10.93 23.28 -0.48
CA LYS A 176 10.88 22.37 0.67
C LYS A 176 9.90 22.87 1.74
N LEU A 177 9.13 21.94 2.25
CA LEU A 177 8.22 22.10 3.41
C LEU A 177 8.20 20.85 4.28
#